data_23be09f7c0d737a5a1e58aceb9e0f18b
#
_entry.id   23be09f7c0d737a5a1e58aceb9e0f18b
#
_cell.length_a   1.000
_cell.length_b   1.000
_cell.length_c   1.000
_cell.angle_alpha   90.00
_cell.angle_beta   90.00
_cell.angle_gamma   90.00
#
_symmetry.space_group_name_H-M   'P 1'
#
loop_
_entity.id
_entity.type
_entity.pdbx_description
1 polymer ?
#
loop_
_entity_poly.entity_id
_entity_poly.type
_entity_poly.pdbx_seq_one_letter_code
_entity_poly.pdbx_strand_id
1 'polypeptide(L)'
;MKLAGEDPSVEDLMLVENFAERENNMIRRFASVSRREFLQAGTVGIVGATSVRANGVAAVGQPERGRLDQPVASVKALVFDVFGTVVDWRTSVTREVQDLAMRKGLTVDAAKFADAWRAGYGPTMNRVRNGELPWTKLDALHRMILEKILIDFGITGLSEAETDTLNRVWHRLQPWPDAVGGLTRLKNRFIIAPLSNGNISLMTDLAKHSGLPWDCILGAELVRHYKPDREVYQSAADFLDLKVAEVMMVAAHLGDLRAAKGVGLRTALVTRPLEYGPHGTPDLKPDSSADVAAKDFNDLAERLGA
;
A
#
# COMPACT_ATOMS: atom_id res chain seq x y z
N MET A 1 -21.63 45.96 -3.51
CA MET A 1 -20.31 46.43 -3.02
C MET A 1 -19.27 45.58 -3.73
N LYS A 2 -18.62 46.15 -4.78
CA LYS A 2 -17.61 45.46 -5.60
C LYS A 2 -16.31 45.46 -4.82
N LEU A 3 -15.74 44.28 -4.56
CA LEU A 3 -14.35 44.17 -4.10
C LEU A 3 -13.44 44.32 -5.34
N ALA A 4 -12.64 45.34 -5.34
CA ALA A 4 -11.60 45.57 -6.33
C ALA A 4 -10.48 44.55 -6.10
N GLY A 5 -10.10 43.80 -7.13
CA GLY A 5 -8.88 43.01 -7.13
C GLY A 5 -7.69 43.98 -7.31
N GLU A 6 -6.72 43.87 -6.43
CA GLU A 6 -5.46 44.57 -6.56
C GLU A 6 -4.63 43.91 -7.67
N ASP A 7 -4.17 44.69 -8.63
CA ASP A 7 -3.21 44.26 -9.66
C ASP A 7 -1.86 43.94 -8.99
N PRO A 8 -1.18 42.86 -9.40
CA PRO A 8 0.12 42.52 -8.81
C PRO A 8 1.16 43.63 -9.12
N SER A 9 1.98 43.92 -8.12
CA SER A 9 2.99 44.98 -8.23
C SER A 9 4.10 44.56 -9.23
N VAL A 10 4.80 45.59 -9.78
CA VAL A 10 5.94 45.36 -10.70
C VAL A 10 7.05 44.53 -10.04
N GLU A 11 7.18 44.59 -8.71
CA GLU A 11 8.13 43.76 -7.95
C GLU A 11 7.73 42.27 -7.93
N ASP A 12 6.42 41.92 -7.88
CA ASP A 12 5.94 40.57 -7.92
C ASP A 12 6.16 39.94 -9.30
N LEU A 13 6.03 40.71 -10.37
CA LEU A 13 6.32 40.25 -11.74
C LEU A 13 7.81 40.00 -11.96
N MET A 14 8.70 40.82 -11.40
CA MET A 14 10.15 40.64 -11.48
C MET A 14 10.63 39.40 -10.68
N LEU A 15 9.95 39.03 -9.59
CA LEU A 15 10.27 37.82 -8.82
C LEU A 15 9.93 36.57 -9.59
N VAL A 16 8.82 36.54 -10.33
CA VAL A 16 8.40 35.40 -11.16
C VAL A 16 9.33 35.20 -12.36
N GLU A 17 9.74 36.27 -13.04
CA GLU A 17 10.71 36.19 -14.15
C GLU A 17 12.08 35.67 -13.71
N ASN A 18 12.60 36.17 -12.57
CA ASN A 18 13.86 35.67 -12.01
C ASN A 18 13.85 34.23 -11.58
N PHE A 19 12.69 33.70 -11.18
CA PHE A 19 12.53 32.27 -10.82
C PHE A 19 12.57 31.41 -12.07
N ALA A 20 11.88 31.79 -13.13
CA ALA A 20 11.83 31.07 -14.41
C ALA A 20 13.21 31.01 -15.12
N GLU A 21 14.01 32.10 -15.03
CA GLU A 21 15.38 32.12 -15.56
C GLU A 21 16.34 31.20 -14.77
N ARG A 22 16.18 31.09 -13.46
CA ARG A 22 16.99 30.19 -12.62
C ARG A 22 16.70 28.74 -12.90
N GLU A 23 15.45 28.36 -13.11
CA GLU A 23 15.08 27.00 -13.50
C GLU A 23 15.62 26.62 -14.89
N ASN A 24 15.48 27.51 -15.88
CA ASN A 24 16.00 27.28 -17.22
C ASN A 24 17.55 27.14 -17.26
N ASN A 25 18.27 27.88 -16.43
CA ASN A 25 19.72 27.76 -16.31
C ASN A 25 20.15 26.45 -15.60
N MET A 26 19.36 25.98 -14.65
CA MET A 26 19.61 24.68 -13.99
C MET A 26 19.41 23.50 -14.96
N ILE A 27 18.33 23.52 -15.74
CA ILE A 27 18.04 22.49 -16.76
C ILE A 27 19.12 22.46 -17.84
N ARG A 28 19.65 23.60 -18.28
CA ARG A 28 20.74 23.66 -19.26
C ARG A 28 22.07 23.13 -18.72
N ARG A 29 22.36 23.24 -17.43
CA ARG A 29 23.57 22.67 -16.81
C ARG A 29 23.52 21.14 -16.72
N PHE A 30 22.37 20.52 -16.55
CA PHE A 30 22.23 19.05 -16.53
C PHE A 30 22.20 18.43 -17.93
N ALA A 31 21.88 19.17 -18.98
CA ALA A 31 21.87 18.67 -20.35
C ALA A 31 23.26 18.54 -21.03
N SER A 32 24.33 19.03 -20.39
CA SER A 32 25.69 19.06 -20.99
C SER A 32 26.65 17.96 -20.53
N VAL A 33 26.19 16.98 -19.72
CA VAL A 33 27.03 15.84 -19.34
C VAL A 33 26.91 14.76 -20.40
N SER A 34 27.92 14.69 -21.28
CA SER A 34 28.02 13.74 -22.38
C SER A 34 28.26 12.31 -21.86
N ARG A 35 27.55 11.32 -22.44
CA ARG A 35 27.69 9.88 -22.21
C ARG A 35 29.12 9.32 -22.43
N ARG A 36 30.09 10.12 -22.84
CA ARG A 36 31.45 9.68 -23.14
C ARG A 36 32.40 9.68 -21.96
N GLU A 37 32.10 10.34 -20.85
CA GLU A 37 33.03 10.43 -19.71
C GLU A 37 32.88 9.33 -18.66
N PHE A 38 31.87 8.44 -18.79
CA PHE A 38 31.62 7.37 -17.81
C PHE A 38 32.28 6.03 -18.15
N LEU A 39 33.04 5.91 -19.25
CA LEU A 39 33.61 4.63 -19.74
C LEU A 39 35.14 4.53 -19.67
N GLN A 40 35.82 5.41 -18.96
CA GLN A 40 37.31 5.37 -18.87
C GLN A 40 37.81 5.19 -17.42
N ALA A 41 37.35 4.16 -16.72
CA ALA A 41 38.05 3.68 -15.51
C ALA A 41 37.81 2.18 -15.33
N GLY A 42 38.71 1.35 -15.82
CA GLY A 42 38.66 -0.05 -15.45
C GLY A 42 39.24 -1.05 -16.47
N THR A 43 40.51 -0.87 -16.84
CA THR A 43 41.28 -1.98 -17.48
C THR A 43 42.57 -2.18 -16.73
N VAL A 44 42.67 -3.26 -15.92
CA VAL A 44 43.92 -3.84 -15.46
C VAL A 44 43.77 -5.36 -15.37
N GLY A 45 44.59 -6.06 -16.18
CA GLY A 45 45.30 -7.27 -15.79
C GLY A 45 44.63 -8.61 -15.94
N ILE A 46 44.78 -9.26 -17.10
CA ILE A 46 44.67 -10.71 -17.26
C ILE A 46 46.04 -11.31 -17.00
N VAL A 47 46.15 -12.16 -15.98
CA VAL A 47 47.28 -13.10 -15.85
C VAL A 47 46.72 -14.52 -15.88
N GLY A 48 47.28 -15.34 -16.75
CA GLY A 48 46.82 -16.69 -17.02
C GLY A 48 46.99 -17.65 -15.85
N ALA A 49 46.13 -18.61 -15.78
CA ALA A 49 46.25 -19.79 -14.93
C ALA A 49 45.95 -21.06 -15.73
N THR A 50 46.92 -21.92 -15.68
CA THR A 50 47.02 -23.25 -16.25
C THR A 50 45.93 -24.20 -15.77
N SER A 51 45.43 -25.00 -16.71
CA SER A 51 44.43 -26.07 -16.48
C SER A 51 45.03 -27.26 -15.69
N VAL A 52 44.38 -27.55 -14.55
CA VAL A 52 44.52 -28.86 -13.87
C VAL A 52 43.19 -29.59 -13.99
N ARG A 53 43.24 -30.75 -14.68
CA ARG A 53 42.12 -31.71 -14.68
C ARG A 53 42.01 -32.37 -13.31
N ALA A 54 40.90 -32.20 -12.61
CA ALA A 54 40.53 -33.01 -11.46
C ALA A 54 39.28 -33.84 -11.81
N ASN A 55 39.41 -35.14 -11.56
CA ASN A 55 38.39 -36.16 -11.80
C ASN A 55 37.15 -35.97 -10.93
N GLY A 56 36.02 -36.42 -11.49
CA GLY A 56 34.67 -36.27 -11.00
C GLY A 56 34.42 -36.68 -9.56
N VAL A 57 33.76 -35.78 -8.86
CA VAL A 57 32.90 -36.07 -7.72
C VAL A 57 31.49 -35.69 -8.15
N ALA A 58 30.54 -36.65 -8.04
CA ALA A 58 29.16 -36.43 -8.37
C ALA A 58 28.60 -35.27 -7.51
N ALA A 59 28.20 -34.21 -8.15
CA ALA A 59 27.50 -33.11 -7.49
C ALA A 59 26.15 -33.60 -6.97
N VAL A 60 26.00 -33.62 -5.66
CA VAL A 60 24.70 -33.73 -5.00
C VAL A 60 23.89 -32.53 -5.47
N GLY A 61 22.79 -32.81 -6.17
CA GLY A 61 21.93 -31.80 -6.75
C GLY A 61 21.50 -30.77 -5.70
N GLN A 62 21.88 -29.52 -5.92
CA GLN A 62 21.25 -28.41 -5.22
C GLN A 62 19.77 -28.41 -5.60
N PRO A 63 18.83 -28.19 -4.64
CA PRO A 63 17.43 -28.03 -4.98
C PRO A 63 17.32 -26.89 -6.00
N GLU A 64 16.72 -27.17 -7.16
CA GLU A 64 16.41 -26.17 -8.16
C GLU A 64 15.64 -25.04 -7.47
N ARG A 65 16.26 -23.87 -7.32
CA ARG A 65 15.56 -22.64 -7.00
C ARG A 65 14.58 -22.43 -8.13
N GLY A 66 13.29 -22.56 -7.84
CA GLY A 66 12.22 -22.45 -8.82
C GLY A 66 12.47 -21.25 -9.72
N ARG A 67 12.60 -21.50 -11.01
CA ARG A 67 12.73 -20.47 -12.02
C ARG A 67 11.45 -19.68 -11.99
N LEU A 68 11.49 -18.41 -11.55
CA LEU A 68 10.34 -17.52 -11.61
C LEU A 68 9.80 -17.54 -13.05
N ASP A 69 8.50 -17.74 -13.21
CA ASP A 69 7.87 -17.64 -14.51
C ASP A 69 8.21 -16.27 -15.12
N GLN A 70 8.52 -16.23 -16.42
CA GLN A 70 8.97 -15.01 -17.12
C GLN A 70 8.15 -13.75 -16.83
N PRO A 71 6.79 -13.83 -16.64
CA PRO A 71 5.97 -12.67 -16.32
C PRO A 71 6.29 -12.01 -14.98
N VAL A 72 6.74 -12.79 -13.96
CA VAL A 72 7.05 -12.27 -12.63
C VAL A 72 8.47 -11.67 -12.57
N ALA A 73 9.37 -12.12 -13.44
CA ALA A 73 10.75 -11.63 -13.51
C ALA A 73 10.86 -10.14 -13.92
N SER A 74 9.83 -9.56 -14.55
CA SER A 74 9.80 -8.15 -14.97
C SER A 74 9.27 -7.19 -13.91
N VAL A 75 8.78 -7.68 -12.77
CA VAL A 75 8.20 -6.86 -11.69
C VAL A 75 9.28 -6.00 -11.05
N LYS A 76 8.99 -4.73 -10.88
CA LYS A 76 9.86 -3.71 -10.27
C LYS A 76 9.26 -3.10 -8.99
N ALA A 77 7.93 -3.06 -8.90
CA ALA A 77 7.21 -2.53 -7.76
C ALA A 77 6.15 -3.50 -7.26
N LEU A 78 6.01 -3.58 -5.95
CA LEU A 78 4.92 -4.26 -5.27
C LEU A 78 4.03 -3.22 -4.60
N VAL A 79 2.75 -3.25 -4.91
CA VAL A 79 1.76 -2.37 -4.26
C VAL A 79 0.80 -3.23 -3.45
N PHE A 80 0.50 -2.79 -2.23
CA PHE A 80 -0.14 -3.62 -1.22
C PHE A 80 -1.52 -3.10 -0.86
N ASP A 81 -2.52 -3.96 -0.88
CA ASP A 81 -3.68 -3.76 -0.04
C ASP A 81 -3.26 -3.76 1.43
N VAL A 82 -3.94 -3.00 2.28
CA VAL A 82 -3.47 -2.78 3.65
C VAL A 82 -4.38 -3.43 4.68
N PHE A 83 -5.68 -3.08 4.69
CA PHE A 83 -6.61 -3.56 5.69
C PHE A 83 -6.93 -5.05 5.49
N GLY A 84 -6.49 -5.87 6.43
CA GLY A 84 -6.61 -7.33 6.35
C GLY A 84 -5.41 -7.98 5.69
N THR A 85 -4.76 -7.36 4.71
CA THR A 85 -3.57 -7.88 4.03
C THR A 85 -2.29 -7.65 4.84
N VAL A 86 -2.02 -6.42 5.23
CA VAL A 86 -0.80 -6.02 5.99
C VAL A 86 -1.07 -5.94 7.48
N VAL A 87 -2.25 -5.49 7.88
CA VAL A 87 -2.63 -5.24 9.27
C VAL A 87 -3.86 -6.05 9.70
N ASP A 88 -3.84 -6.50 10.96
CA ASP A 88 -4.98 -7.15 11.63
C ASP A 88 -5.93 -6.08 12.16
N TRP A 89 -6.83 -5.63 11.27
CA TRP A 89 -7.82 -4.61 11.61
C TRP A 89 -8.80 -5.10 12.69
N ARG A 90 -9.22 -6.38 12.61
CA ARG A 90 -10.28 -6.92 13.47
C ARG A 90 -9.86 -6.99 14.92
N THR A 91 -8.70 -7.58 15.20
CA THR A 91 -8.17 -7.67 16.57
C THR A 91 -7.86 -6.29 17.13
N SER A 92 -7.29 -5.40 16.32
CA SER A 92 -6.93 -4.03 16.72
C SER A 92 -8.16 -3.22 17.12
N VAL A 93 -9.20 -3.21 16.28
CA VAL A 93 -10.47 -2.50 16.58
C VAL A 93 -11.17 -3.14 17.78
N THR A 94 -11.22 -4.48 17.85
CA THR A 94 -11.83 -5.19 18.98
C THR A 94 -11.19 -4.79 20.30
N ARG A 95 -9.85 -4.74 20.39
CA ARG A 95 -9.13 -4.32 21.61
C ARG A 95 -9.45 -2.88 22.00
N GLU A 96 -9.43 -1.96 21.04
CA GLU A 96 -9.75 -0.56 21.33
C GLU A 96 -11.16 -0.39 21.89
N VAL A 97 -12.14 -1.12 21.32
CA VAL A 97 -13.53 -1.08 21.81
C VAL A 97 -13.67 -1.75 23.19
N GLN A 98 -12.92 -2.83 23.46
CA GLN A 98 -12.87 -3.45 24.80
C GLN A 98 -12.31 -2.48 25.82
N ASP A 99 -11.21 -1.80 25.51
CA ASP A 99 -10.59 -0.82 26.40
C ASP A 99 -11.51 0.37 26.67
N LEU A 100 -12.21 0.85 25.64
CA LEU A 100 -13.24 1.89 25.78
C LEU A 100 -14.37 1.42 26.68
N ALA A 101 -14.88 0.21 26.46
CA ALA A 101 -15.96 -0.38 27.26
C ALA A 101 -15.56 -0.50 28.74
N MET A 102 -14.36 -0.98 29.03
CA MET A 102 -13.83 -1.05 30.39
C MET A 102 -13.75 0.33 31.06
N ARG A 103 -13.20 1.31 30.37
CA ARG A 103 -13.08 2.69 30.89
C ARG A 103 -14.42 3.35 31.18
N LYS A 104 -15.44 3.02 30.41
CA LYS A 104 -16.77 3.61 30.50
C LYS A 104 -17.78 2.76 31.28
N GLY A 105 -17.43 1.57 31.75
CA GLY A 105 -18.35 0.65 32.40
C GLY A 105 -19.46 0.15 31.46
N LEU A 106 -19.17 0.01 30.15
CA LEU A 106 -20.13 -0.43 29.14
C LEU A 106 -20.05 -1.95 28.95
N THR A 107 -21.19 -2.55 28.64
CA THR A 107 -21.26 -3.95 28.18
C THR A 107 -21.47 -3.96 26.67
N VAL A 108 -20.45 -4.34 25.90
CA VAL A 108 -20.50 -4.38 24.45
C VAL A 108 -19.75 -5.62 23.90
N ASP A 109 -20.31 -6.28 22.91
CA ASP A 109 -19.59 -7.29 22.14
C ASP A 109 -18.65 -6.57 21.16
N ALA A 110 -17.41 -6.34 21.60
CA ALA A 110 -16.43 -5.57 20.85
C ALA A 110 -16.05 -6.20 19.52
N ALA A 111 -16.10 -7.55 19.41
CA ALA A 111 -15.80 -8.23 18.15
C ALA A 111 -16.95 -8.00 17.13
N LYS A 112 -18.21 -8.11 17.56
CA LYS A 112 -19.34 -7.75 16.70
C LYS A 112 -19.35 -6.28 16.32
N PHE A 113 -18.92 -5.39 17.21
CA PHE A 113 -18.78 -3.97 16.91
C PHE A 113 -17.75 -3.76 15.78
N ALA A 114 -16.56 -4.37 15.89
CA ALA A 114 -15.54 -4.30 14.86
C ALA A 114 -16.04 -4.84 13.52
N ASP A 115 -16.74 -5.98 13.53
CA ASP A 115 -17.32 -6.60 12.34
C ASP A 115 -18.39 -5.70 11.70
N ALA A 116 -19.27 -5.07 12.52
CA ALA A 116 -20.27 -4.13 12.04
C ALA A 116 -19.66 -2.87 11.41
N TRP A 117 -18.57 -2.34 12.02
CA TRP A 117 -17.85 -1.20 11.44
C TRP A 117 -17.27 -1.55 10.08
N ARG A 118 -16.62 -2.70 9.98
CA ARG A 118 -16.05 -3.19 8.71
C ARG A 118 -17.13 -3.47 7.66
N ALA A 119 -18.29 -4.00 8.07
CA ALA A 119 -19.39 -4.26 7.15
C ALA A 119 -19.97 -2.98 6.52
N GLY A 120 -19.91 -1.83 7.23
CA GLY A 120 -20.31 -0.53 6.69
C GLY A 120 -19.38 0.04 5.63
N TYR A 121 -18.15 -0.45 5.54
CA TYR A 121 -17.08 0.08 4.68
C TYR A 121 -17.45 0.08 3.18
N GLY A 122 -17.76 -1.08 2.61
CA GLY A 122 -18.12 -1.23 1.20
C GLY A 122 -19.34 -0.41 0.78
N PRO A 123 -20.50 -0.55 1.49
CA PRO A 123 -21.68 0.24 1.19
C PRO A 123 -21.45 1.75 1.22
N THR A 124 -20.69 2.26 2.20
CA THR A 124 -20.45 3.71 2.32
C THR A 124 -19.53 4.23 1.23
N MET A 125 -18.48 3.49 0.84
CA MET A 125 -17.65 3.84 -0.33
C MET A 125 -18.47 3.82 -1.63
N ASN A 126 -19.41 2.87 -1.79
CA ASN A 126 -20.26 2.81 -2.97
C ASN A 126 -21.12 4.06 -3.12
N ARG A 127 -21.53 4.71 -2.04
CA ARG A 127 -22.25 5.99 -2.11
C ARG A 127 -21.41 7.09 -2.78
N VAL A 128 -20.09 7.11 -2.54
CA VAL A 128 -19.16 8.02 -3.23
C VAL A 128 -19.00 7.59 -4.70
N ARG A 129 -18.81 6.31 -4.97
CA ARG A 129 -18.63 5.77 -6.33
C ARG A 129 -19.87 5.98 -7.21
N ASN A 130 -21.07 5.93 -6.63
CA ASN A 130 -22.34 6.15 -7.31
C ASN A 130 -22.72 7.64 -7.40
N GLY A 131 -21.92 8.56 -6.86
CA GLY A 131 -22.20 9.99 -6.88
C GLY A 131 -23.25 10.47 -5.86
N GLU A 132 -23.67 9.62 -4.93
CA GLU A 132 -24.57 9.98 -3.83
C GLU A 132 -23.86 10.87 -2.79
N LEU A 133 -22.56 10.73 -2.65
CA LEU A 133 -21.67 11.58 -1.88
C LEU A 133 -20.58 12.14 -2.80
N PRO A 134 -20.12 13.38 -2.59
CA PRO A 134 -18.92 13.87 -3.24
C PRO A 134 -17.71 13.03 -2.82
N TRP A 135 -16.56 13.23 -3.49
CA TRP A 135 -15.33 12.61 -3.01
C TRP A 135 -15.13 12.89 -1.52
N THR A 136 -15.09 11.85 -0.73
CA THR A 136 -14.99 11.88 0.73
C THR A 136 -13.86 10.95 1.15
N LYS A 137 -12.96 11.41 2.01
CA LYS A 137 -11.86 10.61 2.55
C LYS A 137 -12.38 9.45 3.39
N LEU A 138 -11.62 8.35 3.42
CA LEU A 138 -12.02 7.17 4.18
C LEU A 138 -12.22 7.46 5.67
N ASP A 139 -11.42 8.33 6.29
CA ASP A 139 -11.59 8.73 7.69
C ASP A 139 -12.99 9.31 7.97
N ALA A 140 -13.50 10.13 7.06
CA ALA A 140 -14.84 10.68 7.18
C ALA A 140 -15.92 9.61 6.97
N LEU A 141 -15.70 8.67 6.04
CA LEU A 141 -16.61 7.53 5.86
C LEU A 141 -16.60 6.61 7.09
N HIS A 142 -15.44 6.33 7.67
CA HIS A 142 -15.32 5.59 8.92
C HIS A 142 -16.09 6.28 10.05
N ARG A 143 -16.00 7.62 10.16
CA ARG A 143 -16.74 8.39 11.14
C ARG A 143 -18.26 8.29 10.93
N MET A 144 -18.75 8.41 9.71
CA MET A 144 -20.18 8.24 9.40
C MET A 144 -20.69 6.85 9.79
N ILE A 145 -19.89 5.80 9.55
CA ILE A 145 -20.24 4.44 9.95
C ILE A 145 -20.20 4.33 11.48
N LEU A 146 -19.16 4.88 12.12
CA LEU A 146 -19.01 4.85 13.58
C LEU A 146 -20.22 5.47 14.30
N GLU A 147 -20.66 6.65 13.88
CA GLU A 147 -21.83 7.32 14.47
C GLU A 147 -23.09 6.45 14.42
N LYS A 148 -23.29 5.76 13.30
CA LYS A 148 -24.42 4.83 13.17
C LYS A 148 -24.28 3.63 14.11
N ILE A 149 -23.13 2.96 14.14
CA ILE A 149 -22.95 1.74 14.96
C ILE A 149 -22.90 2.05 16.45
N LEU A 150 -22.47 3.24 16.87
CA LEU A 150 -22.59 3.66 18.26
C LEU A 150 -24.06 3.63 18.72
N ILE A 151 -24.98 4.12 17.88
CA ILE A 151 -26.43 4.05 18.14
C ILE A 151 -26.91 2.59 18.15
N ASP A 152 -26.55 1.81 17.13
CA ASP A 152 -26.96 0.41 16.96
C ASP A 152 -26.54 -0.46 18.15
N PHE A 153 -25.39 -0.15 18.78
CA PHE A 153 -24.85 -0.86 19.95
C PHE A 153 -25.24 -0.21 21.30
N GLY A 154 -26.04 0.85 21.27
CA GLY A 154 -26.51 1.55 22.47
C GLY A 154 -25.38 2.26 23.22
N ILE A 155 -24.27 2.61 22.57
CA ILE A 155 -23.16 3.33 23.17
C ILE A 155 -23.47 4.82 23.13
N THR A 156 -23.69 5.40 24.31
CA THR A 156 -24.01 6.82 24.50
C THR A 156 -23.02 7.49 25.44
N GLY A 157 -23.01 8.83 25.48
CA GLY A 157 -22.17 9.58 26.43
C GLY A 157 -20.70 9.67 26.08
N LEU A 158 -20.31 9.35 24.84
CA LEU A 158 -18.98 9.68 24.33
C LEU A 158 -18.93 11.17 23.97
N SER A 159 -17.90 11.85 24.41
CA SER A 159 -17.57 13.20 23.92
C SER A 159 -17.10 13.13 22.47
N GLU A 160 -17.12 14.28 21.77
CA GLU A 160 -16.61 14.38 20.41
C GLU A 160 -15.13 13.92 20.33
N ALA A 161 -14.30 14.34 21.30
CA ALA A 161 -12.89 13.93 21.36
C ALA A 161 -12.70 12.41 21.55
N GLU A 162 -13.58 11.75 22.32
CA GLU A 162 -13.55 10.29 22.48
C GLU A 162 -13.98 9.57 21.20
N THR A 163 -14.99 10.10 20.53
CA THR A 163 -15.46 9.57 19.25
C THR A 163 -14.38 9.73 18.15
N ASP A 164 -13.71 10.88 18.10
CA ASP A 164 -12.57 11.09 17.20
C ASP A 164 -11.41 10.15 17.51
N THR A 165 -11.10 9.97 18.81
CA THR A 165 -10.05 9.04 19.23
C THR A 165 -10.38 7.62 18.81
N LEU A 166 -11.64 7.19 18.98
CA LEU A 166 -12.10 5.88 18.53
C LEU A 166 -12.01 5.78 17.00
N ASN A 167 -12.49 6.80 16.25
CA ASN A 167 -12.40 6.80 14.80
C ASN A 167 -10.96 6.65 14.29
N ARG A 168 -10.00 7.22 15.00
CA ARG A 168 -8.57 7.11 14.65
C ARG A 168 -7.93 5.76 15.01
N VAL A 169 -8.68 4.75 15.46
CA VAL A 169 -8.16 3.39 15.62
C VAL A 169 -7.56 2.85 14.33
N TRP A 170 -8.15 3.21 13.17
CA TRP A 170 -7.68 2.82 11.86
C TRP A 170 -6.26 3.33 11.52
N HIS A 171 -5.79 4.38 12.18
CA HIS A 171 -4.42 4.92 12.06
C HIS A 171 -3.39 4.17 12.89
N ARG A 172 -3.77 3.23 13.77
CA ARG A 172 -2.89 2.53 14.73
C ARG A 172 -3.14 1.04 14.83
N LEU A 173 -3.61 0.44 13.72
CA LEU A 173 -3.80 -1.01 13.63
C LEU A 173 -2.45 -1.73 13.75
N GLN A 174 -2.48 -2.93 14.34
CA GLN A 174 -1.28 -3.75 14.46
C GLN A 174 -1.01 -4.51 13.16
N PRO A 175 0.25 -4.58 12.70
CA PRO A 175 0.62 -5.39 11.55
C PRO A 175 0.54 -6.88 11.89
N TRP A 176 0.30 -7.71 10.89
CA TRP A 176 0.50 -9.14 11.04
C TRP A 176 1.96 -9.43 11.43
N PRO A 177 2.24 -10.51 12.20
CA PRO A 177 3.59 -10.79 12.71
C PRO A 177 4.68 -10.91 11.64
N ASP A 178 4.31 -11.31 10.43
CA ASP A 178 5.20 -11.46 9.28
C ASP A 178 5.39 -10.14 8.48
N ALA A 179 4.54 -9.12 8.72
CA ALA A 179 4.42 -7.98 7.82
C ALA A 179 5.70 -7.14 7.77
N VAL A 180 6.19 -6.65 8.92
CA VAL A 180 7.35 -5.75 8.93
C VAL A 180 8.60 -6.45 8.40
N GLY A 181 8.85 -7.69 8.84
CA GLY A 181 10.01 -8.46 8.40
C GLY A 181 9.95 -8.81 6.91
N GLY A 182 8.81 -9.31 6.43
CA GLY A 182 8.62 -9.68 5.04
C GLY A 182 8.68 -8.47 4.10
N LEU A 183 8.04 -7.34 4.47
CA LEU A 183 8.10 -6.09 3.71
C LEU A 183 9.53 -5.53 3.64
N THR A 184 10.29 -5.61 4.74
CA THR A 184 11.70 -5.17 4.75
C THR A 184 12.54 -5.99 3.78
N ARG A 185 12.33 -7.30 3.70
CA ARG A 185 13.00 -8.16 2.71
C ARG A 185 12.61 -7.78 1.28
N LEU A 186 11.31 -7.63 1.01
CA LEU A 186 10.80 -7.26 -0.30
C LEU A 186 11.33 -5.90 -0.77
N LYS A 187 11.43 -4.92 0.13
CA LYS A 187 11.99 -3.58 -0.13
C LYS A 187 13.44 -3.61 -0.65
N ASN A 188 14.24 -4.60 -0.27
CA ASN A 188 15.61 -4.70 -0.77
C ASN A 188 15.70 -4.95 -2.28
N ARG A 189 14.62 -5.40 -2.90
CA ARG A 189 14.59 -5.76 -4.31
C ARG A 189 13.57 -4.97 -5.12
N PHE A 190 12.48 -4.55 -4.51
CA PHE A 190 11.34 -3.91 -5.17
C PHE A 190 11.04 -2.56 -4.53
N ILE A 191 10.51 -1.63 -5.31
CA ILE A 191 9.79 -0.48 -4.74
C ILE A 191 8.56 -1.05 -4.04
N ILE A 192 8.30 -0.64 -2.79
CA ILE A 192 7.12 -1.08 -2.04
C ILE A 192 6.28 0.12 -1.60
N ALA A 193 4.97 0.05 -1.85
CA ALA A 193 4.02 1.08 -1.44
C ALA A 193 2.66 0.48 -1.07
N PRO A 194 1.89 1.06 -0.14
CA PRO A 194 0.47 0.72 -0.03
C PRO A 194 -0.26 1.19 -1.29
N LEU A 195 -1.29 0.45 -1.71
CA LEU A 195 -2.30 0.88 -2.66
C LEU A 195 -3.67 0.64 -2.01
N SER A 196 -4.05 1.58 -1.17
CA SER A 196 -5.18 1.44 -0.24
C SER A 196 -6.31 2.42 -0.55
N ASN A 197 -7.51 2.06 -0.12
CA ASN A 197 -8.63 3.01 -0.02
C ASN A 197 -8.46 4.01 1.12
N GLY A 198 -7.51 3.79 2.04
CA GLY A 198 -7.14 4.72 3.10
C GLY A 198 -6.57 6.03 2.54
N ASN A 199 -6.91 7.14 3.19
CA ASN A 199 -6.34 8.44 2.83
C ASN A 199 -4.86 8.53 3.25
N ILE A 200 -4.13 9.46 2.67
CA ILE A 200 -2.67 9.59 2.81
C ILE A 200 -2.25 9.77 4.27
N SER A 201 -2.96 10.62 5.04
CA SER A 201 -2.66 10.82 6.46
C SER A 201 -2.86 9.55 7.27
N LEU A 202 -3.94 8.78 7.02
CA LEU A 202 -4.20 7.50 7.67
C LEU A 202 -3.07 6.52 7.37
N MET A 203 -2.69 6.34 6.11
CA MET A 203 -1.61 5.43 5.71
C MET A 203 -0.26 5.85 6.27
N THR A 204 0.01 7.17 6.37
CA THR A 204 1.25 7.71 6.94
C THR A 204 1.33 7.45 8.44
N ASP A 205 0.25 7.75 9.18
CA ASP A 205 0.19 7.52 10.63
C ASP A 205 0.32 6.01 10.95
N LEU A 206 -0.41 5.18 10.20
CA LEU A 206 -0.36 3.73 10.34
C LEU A 206 1.06 3.18 10.07
N ALA A 207 1.72 3.67 9.03
CA ALA A 207 3.08 3.26 8.70
C ALA A 207 4.07 3.61 9.82
N LYS A 208 3.96 4.82 10.38
CA LYS A 208 4.80 5.27 11.50
C LYS A 208 4.51 4.50 12.78
N HIS A 209 3.23 4.24 13.08
CA HIS A 209 2.81 3.49 14.26
C HIS A 209 3.30 2.03 14.21
N SER A 210 3.20 1.41 13.05
CA SER A 210 3.42 -0.04 12.87
C SER A 210 4.80 -0.38 12.30
N GLY A 211 5.65 0.61 12.05
CA GLY A 211 7.00 0.40 11.50
C GLY A 211 6.99 -0.16 10.06
N LEU A 212 5.96 0.16 9.26
CA LEU A 212 5.86 -0.32 7.89
C LEU A 212 6.85 0.43 6.98
N PRO A 213 7.75 -0.25 6.28
CA PRO A 213 8.91 0.36 5.62
C PRO A 213 8.62 0.84 4.19
N TRP A 214 7.48 1.48 3.94
CA TRP A 214 7.10 1.93 2.60
C TRP A 214 8.14 2.88 1.99
N ASP A 215 8.30 2.84 0.66
CA ASP A 215 9.09 3.83 -0.09
C ASP A 215 8.26 5.10 -0.36
N CYS A 216 6.99 4.93 -0.62
CA CYS A 216 6.03 6.03 -0.79
C CYS A 216 4.62 5.57 -0.37
N ILE A 217 3.67 6.49 -0.34
CA ILE A 217 2.26 6.19 -0.03
C ILE A 217 1.42 6.46 -1.28
N LEU A 218 0.78 5.41 -1.81
CA LEU A 218 -0.16 5.46 -2.91
C LEU A 218 -1.55 5.04 -2.44
N GLY A 219 -2.59 5.45 -3.15
CA GLY A 219 -3.95 5.06 -2.83
C GLY A 219 -5.03 5.96 -3.42
N ALA A 220 -6.24 5.66 -3.05
CA ALA A 220 -7.49 6.23 -3.54
C ALA A 220 -7.55 7.78 -3.51
N GLU A 221 -7.00 8.41 -2.47
CA GLU A 221 -7.03 9.87 -2.31
C GLU A 221 -6.31 10.61 -3.43
N LEU A 222 -5.23 10.04 -3.96
CA LEU A 222 -4.43 10.69 -5.02
C LEU A 222 -5.20 10.83 -6.34
N VAL A 223 -6.13 9.92 -6.59
CA VAL A 223 -6.93 9.89 -7.83
C VAL A 223 -8.41 10.16 -7.58
N ARG A 224 -8.83 10.28 -6.31
CA ARG A 224 -10.23 10.47 -5.89
C ARG A 224 -11.18 9.40 -6.43
N HIS A 225 -10.70 8.16 -6.48
CA HIS A 225 -11.44 6.96 -6.80
C HIS A 225 -11.16 5.89 -5.75
N TYR A 226 -12.15 5.05 -5.43
CA TYR A 226 -11.96 3.91 -4.55
C TYR A 226 -11.74 2.63 -5.34
N LYS A 227 -10.92 1.71 -4.83
CA LYS A 227 -10.89 0.33 -5.32
C LYS A 227 -12.33 -0.25 -5.24
N PRO A 228 -12.77 -0.99 -6.25
CA PRO A 228 -12.00 -1.55 -7.36
C PRO A 228 -12.02 -0.70 -8.65
N ASP A 229 -12.16 0.63 -8.60
CA ASP A 229 -12.11 1.47 -9.79
C ASP A 229 -10.73 1.38 -10.46
N ARG A 230 -10.72 1.32 -11.78
CA ARG A 230 -9.52 1.13 -12.59
C ARG A 230 -8.44 2.16 -12.34
N GLU A 231 -8.84 3.41 -12.13
CA GLU A 231 -7.99 4.57 -11.92
C GLU A 231 -7.00 4.37 -10.76
N VAL A 232 -7.43 3.69 -9.70
CA VAL A 232 -6.59 3.42 -8.53
C VAL A 232 -5.43 2.50 -8.88
N TYR A 233 -5.67 1.44 -9.64
CA TYR A 233 -4.62 0.47 -10.02
C TYR A 233 -3.70 1.05 -11.09
N GLN A 234 -4.25 1.75 -12.09
CA GLN A 234 -3.47 2.39 -13.14
C GLN A 234 -2.52 3.43 -12.55
N SER A 235 -2.98 4.23 -11.59
CA SER A 235 -2.20 5.29 -10.96
C SER A 235 -0.92 4.79 -10.28
N ALA A 236 -0.90 3.54 -9.82
CA ALA A 236 0.29 2.97 -9.21
C ALA A 236 1.46 2.86 -10.21
N ALA A 237 1.16 2.50 -11.46
CA ALA A 237 2.15 2.47 -12.53
C ALA A 237 2.55 3.89 -12.96
N ASP A 238 1.55 4.77 -13.12
CA ASP A 238 1.76 6.15 -13.58
C ASP A 238 2.63 6.95 -12.59
N PHE A 239 2.36 6.88 -11.29
CA PHE A 239 3.13 7.60 -10.27
C PHE A 239 4.56 7.05 -10.06
N LEU A 240 4.80 5.79 -10.42
CA LEU A 240 6.12 5.17 -10.31
C LEU A 240 6.90 5.21 -11.63
N ASP A 241 6.34 5.79 -12.69
CA ASP A 241 6.93 5.81 -14.05
C ASP A 241 7.27 4.38 -14.54
N LEU A 242 6.35 3.44 -14.32
CA LEU A 242 6.49 2.03 -14.69
C LEU A 242 5.40 1.62 -15.68
N LYS A 243 5.67 0.54 -16.42
CA LYS A 243 4.62 -0.14 -17.17
C LYS A 243 3.70 -0.88 -16.20
N VAL A 244 2.41 -0.93 -16.50
CA VAL A 244 1.41 -1.63 -15.67
C VAL A 244 1.85 -3.07 -15.35
N ALA A 245 2.43 -3.80 -16.32
CA ALA A 245 2.91 -5.16 -16.15
C ALA A 245 4.20 -5.29 -15.31
N GLU A 246 4.85 -4.17 -14.95
CA GLU A 246 6.02 -4.11 -14.05
C GLU A 246 5.60 -3.85 -12.59
N VAL A 247 4.31 -3.63 -12.34
CA VAL A 247 3.73 -3.46 -11.00
C VAL A 247 2.94 -4.71 -10.61
N MET A 248 3.12 -5.19 -9.39
CA MET A 248 2.38 -6.32 -8.84
C MET A 248 1.51 -5.87 -7.67
N MET A 249 0.20 -6.14 -7.75
CA MET A 249 -0.73 -5.99 -6.63
C MET A 249 -0.62 -7.19 -5.69
N VAL A 250 -0.41 -6.93 -4.41
CA VAL A 250 -0.36 -7.93 -3.35
C VAL A 250 -1.57 -7.73 -2.43
N ALA A 251 -2.42 -8.74 -2.30
CA ALA A 251 -3.62 -8.65 -1.46
C ALA A 251 -4.01 -10.01 -0.86
N ALA A 252 -4.75 -9.96 0.25
CA ALA A 252 -5.42 -11.12 0.81
C ALA A 252 -6.81 -11.37 0.17
N HIS A 253 -7.28 -10.45 -0.69
CA HIS A 253 -8.63 -10.45 -1.24
C HIS A 253 -8.60 -10.72 -2.75
N LEU A 254 -9.19 -11.83 -3.19
CA LEU A 254 -9.27 -12.19 -4.61
C LEU A 254 -10.02 -11.15 -5.46
N GLY A 255 -11.01 -10.46 -4.86
CA GLY A 255 -11.72 -9.38 -5.55
C GLY A 255 -10.79 -8.23 -5.97
N ASP A 256 -9.84 -7.86 -5.10
CA ASP A 256 -8.84 -6.84 -5.35
C ASP A 256 -7.84 -7.29 -6.45
N LEU A 257 -7.39 -8.56 -6.38
CA LEU A 257 -6.50 -9.13 -7.40
C LEU A 257 -7.17 -9.25 -8.77
N ARG A 258 -8.46 -9.61 -8.83
CA ARG A 258 -9.21 -9.65 -10.10
C ARG A 258 -9.28 -8.27 -10.75
N ALA A 259 -9.55 -7.22 -9.95
CA ALA A 259 -9.61 -5.84 -10.45
C ALA A 259 -8.23 -5.37 -10.94
N ALA A 260 -7.18 -5.60 -10.16
CA ALA A 260 -5.80 -5.27 -10.54
C ALA A 260 -5.37 -5.98 -11.84
N LYS A 261 -5.65 -7.28 -11.94
CA LYS A 261 -5.35 -8.08 -13.14
C LYS A 261 -6.13 -7.61 -14.37
N GLY A 262 -7.38 -7.17 -14.17
CA GLY A 262 -8.20 -6.59 -15.24
C GLY A 262 -7.61 -5.29 -15.81
N VAL A 263 -6.78 -4.57 -15.05
CA VAL A 263 -6.02 -3.40 -15.51
C VAL A 263 -4.71 -3.82 -16.20
N GLY A 264 -4.18 -5.00 -15.89
CA GLY A 264 -2.95 -5.54 -16.45
C GLY A 264 -1.78 -5.63 -15.47
N LEU A 265 -2.00 -5.37 -14.18
CA LEU A 265 -1.00 -5.58 -13.14
C LEU A 265 -0.70 -7.08 -13.00
N ARG A 266 0.49 -7.39 -12.49
CA ARG A 266 0.77 -8.70 -11.89
C ARG A 266 0.11 -8.78 -10.52
N THR A 267 -0.08 -9.99 -10.01
CA THR A 267 -0.89 -10.20 -8.81
C THR A 267 -0.29 -11.28 -7.92
N ALA A 268 -0.34 -11.04 -6.61
CA ALA A 268 0.05 -12.03 -5.61
C ALA A 268 -0.99 -12.12 -4.49
N LEU A 269 -1.47 -13.32 -4.24
CA LEU A 269 -2.30 -13.63 -3.08
C LEU A 269 -1.40 -13.90 -1.87
N VAL A 270 -1.66 -13.21 -0.77
CA VAL A 270 -1.11 -13.56 0.56
C VAL A 270 -2.26 -13.95 1.47
N THR A 271 -2.27 -15.19 1.97
CA THR A 271 -3.41 -15.68 2.74
C THR A 271 -3.42 -15.14 4.18
N ARG A 272 -4.62 -14.79 4.67
CA ARG A 272 -4.83 -14.29 6.04
C ARG A 272 -5.95 -15.08 6.73
N PRO A 273 -5.66 -16.30 7.22
CA PRO A 273 -6.70 -17.19 7.74
C PRO A 273 -7.53 -16.62 8.90
N LEU A 274 -6.98 -15.67 9.66
CA LEU A 274 -7.61 -15.10 10.84
C LEU A 274 -8.17 -13.70 10.62
N GLU A 275 -8.17 -13.17 9.40
CA GLU A 275 -8.63 -11.80 9.13
C GLU A 275 -10.01 -11.50 9.71
N TYR A 276 -10.95 -12.42 9.51
CA TYR A 276 -12.33 -12.30 10.00
C TYR A 276 -12.57 -13.08 11.29
N GLY A 277 -11.50 -13.39 12.04
CA GLY A 277 -11.57 -14.21 13.25
C GLY A 277 -11.68 -15.72 12.95
N PRO A 278 -11.83 -16.56 14.01
CA PRO A 278 -11.72 -18.01 13.88
C PRO A 278 -12.85 -18.69 13.07
N HIS A 279 -13.94 -17.98 12.86
CA HIS A 279 -15.13 -18.50 12.14
C HIS A 279 -15.40 -17.73 10.84
N GLY A 280 -14.48 -16.85 10.43
CA GLY A 280 -14.59 -16.09 9.19
C GLY A 280 -14.31 -16.94 7.94
N THR A 281 -14.59 -16.35 6.78
CA THR A 281 -14.40 -17.00 5.48
C THR A 281 -13.44 -16.19 4.59
N PRO A 282 -12.13 -16.14 4.92
CA PRO A 282 -11.15 -15.43 4.10
C PRO A 282 -10.85 -16.19 2.80
N ASP A 283 -10.26 -15.49 1.85
CA ASP A 283 -9.77 -16.07 0.59
C ASP A 283 -8.46 -16.84 0.85
N LEU A 284 -8.53 -18.18 0.96
CA LEU A 284 -7.38 -19.04 1.25
C LEU A 284 -6.85 -19.81 0.04
N LYS A 285 -7.63 -19.88 -1.04
CA LYS A 285 -7.26 -20.65 -2.24
C LYS A 285 -7.09 -19.69 -3.41
N PRO A 286 -5.92 -19.70 -4.09
CA PRO A 286 -5.74 -18.91 -5.29
C PRO A 286 -6.71 -19.35 -6.39
N ASP A 287 -7.13 -18.39 -7.20
CA ASP A 287 -7.80 -18.62 -8.47
C ASP A 287 -6.94 -18.05 -9.63
N SER A 288 -7.50 -17.98 -10.82
CA SER A 288 -6.81 -17.44 -12.00
C SER A 288 -6.43 -15.95 -11.89
N SER A 289 -6.90 -15.23 -10.86
CA SER A 289 -6.51 -13.85 -10.62
C SER A 289 -5.16 -13.71 -9.93
N ALA A 290 -4.61 -14.76 -9.33
CA ALA A 290 -3.31 -14.74 -8.65
C ALA A 290 -2.23 -15.35 -9.55
N ASP A 291 -1.20 -14.58 -9.91
CA ASP A 291 -0.01 -15.08 -10.61
C ASP A 291 0.94 -15.79 -9.62
N VAL A 292 0.97 -15.34 -8.36
CA VAL A 292 1.71 -15.94 -7.25
C VAL A 292 0.76 -16.13 -6.07
N ALA A 293 0.94 -17.20 -5.29
CA ALA A 293 0.26 -17.37 -4.02
C ALA A 293 1.29 -17.69 -2.93
N ALA A 294 1.16 -17.04 -1.79
CA ALA A 294 2.04 -17.18 -0.63
C ALA A 294 1.21 -17.26 0.65
N LYS A 295 1.76 -17.97 1.64
CA LYS A 295 1.11 -18.11 2.96
C LYS A 295 1.27 -16.88 3.85
N ASP A 296 2.33 -16.11 3.64
CA ASP A 296 2.69 -14.90 4.38
C ASP A 296 3.71 -14.06 3.57
N PHE A 297 4.12 -12.89 4.06
CA PHE A 297 5.08 -12.05 3.34
C PHE A 297 6.51 -12.61 3.34
N ASN A 298 6.89 -13.46 4.28
CA ASN A 298 8.19 -14.13 4.24
C ASN A 298 8.23 -15.16 3.11
N ASP A 299 7.18 -15.96 2.95
CA ASP A 299 7.01 -16.89 1.83
C ASP A 299 6.93 -16.14 0.48
N LEU A 300 6.25 -14.98 0.45
CA LEU A 300 6.22 -14.13 -0.74
C LEU A 300 7.63 -13.64 -1.11
N ALA A 301 8.42 -13.16 -0.14
CA ALA A 301 9.78 -12.72 -0.36
C ALA A 301 10.66 -13.86 -0.93
N GLU A 302 10.55 -15.06 -0.37
CA GLU A 302 11.25 -16.25 -0.89
C GLU A 302 10.87 -16.56 -2.34
N ARG A 303 9.56 -16.58 -2.65
CA ARG A 303 9.05 -16.85 -4.00
C ARG A 303 9.47 -15.81 -5.01
N LEU A 304 9.61 -14.56 -4.60
CA LEU A 304 10.07 -13.46 -5.45
C LEU A 304 11.60 -13.29 -5.45
N GLY A 305 12.33 -14.11 -4.67
CA GLY A 305 13.79 -14.09 -4.59
C GLY A 305 14.36 -12.85 -3.88
N ALA A 306 13.64 -12.35 -2.87
CA ALA A 306 14.01 -11.20 -2.05
C ALA A 306 14.48 -11.61 -0.65
#